data_39ea9fd15e7a08491aeb97a89df7ec7a
#
_entry.id   39ea9fd15e7a08491aeb97a89df7ec7a
#
_cell.length_a   1.000
_cell.length_b   1.000
_cell.length_c   1.000
_cell.angle_alpha   90.00
_cell.angle_beta   90.00
_cell.angle_gamma   90.00
#
_symmetry.space_group_name_H-M   'P 1'
#
loop_
_entity.id
_entity.type
_entity.pdbx_description
1 polymer ?
#
loop_
_entity_poly.entity_id
_entity_poly.type
_entity_poly.pdbx_seq_one_letter_code
_entity_poly.pdbx_strand_id
1 'polypeptide(L)'
;MKITVLGAGNMGGALIKGWAKAIRQGKASHTITATAKTTARLDKIKAEFPEVNVTTDNVEATRGAELLIVAVKPWMVEGVMAEVADVIAPTCKVISVAASVTHPRIDVYTMPNIAAEFGQGMIFVKTNDTASAETMQMVIDLYSLCGKVMVVDERQMNAGNMLAGCGIAYVMRMIRAMMEGGVEMGLYPNVAKEIAMQAMQGAVTVLEETGLHPEAAIDKVTTAGGLTIRGLNELDHAGFNSAVIRCLKAGLK
;
A
#
# COMPACT_ATOMS: atom_id res chain seq x y z
N MET A 1 13.16 -11.49 13.51
CA MET A 1 13.39 -10.10 13.92
C MET A 1 12.29 -9.62 14.85
N LYS A 2 12.63 -8.72 15.77
CA LYS A 2 11.68 -7.96 16.59
C LYS A 2 11.34 -6.65 15.89
N ILE A 3 10.12 -6.53 15.42
CA ILE A 3 9.62 -5.39 14.64
C ILE A 3 8.67 -4.59 15.52
N THR A 4 8.93 -3.30 15.70
CA THR A 4 8.00 -2.38 16.36
C THR A 4 7.41 -1.42 15.34
N VAL A 5 6.08 -1.27 15.36
CA VAL A 5 5.35 -0.35 14.49
C VAL A 5 4.76 0.77 15.34
N LEU A 6 5.36 1.96 15.23
CA LEU A 6 4.87 3.17 15.90
C LEU A 6 3.72 3.76 15.07
N GLY A 7 2.50 3.54 15.54
CA GLY A 7 1.28 4.03 14.91
C GLY A 7 0.49 2.99 14.12
N ALA A 8 -0.34 2.22 14.81
CA ALA A 8 -1.30 1.28 14.21
C ALA A 8 -2.52 2.01 13.61
N GLY A 9 -2.26 3.03 12.78
CA GLY A 9 -3.25 3.73 11.95
C GLY A 9 -3.71 2.89 10.76
N ASN A 10 -4.29 3.52 9.74
CA ASN A 10 -4.74 2.79 8.55
C ASN A 10 -3.57 2.09 7.84
N MET A 11 -2.45 2.79 7.64
CA MET A 11 -1.29 2.23 6.94
C MET A 11 -0.49 1.28 7.84
N GLY A 12 -0.12 1.70 9.07
CA GLY A 12 0.57 0.81 10.01
C GLY A 12 -0.24 -0.44 10.33
N GLY A 13 -1.57 -0.30 10.50
CA GLY A 13 -2.46 -1.44 10.68
C GLY A 13 -2.49 -2.39 9.49
N ALA A 14 -2.52 -1.87 8.25
CA ALA A 14 -2.47 -2.69 7.04
C ALA A 14 -1.16 -3.50 6.94
N LEU A 15 -0.01 -2.88 7.24
CA LEU A 15 1.28 -3.57 7.27
C LEU A 15 1.34 -4.64 8.36
N ILE A 16 0.93 -4.30 9.60
CA ILE A 16 0.88 -5.25 10.72
C ILE A 16 0.06 -6.48 10.34
N LYS A 17 -1.12 -6.29 9.79
CA LYS A 17 -2.00 -7.39 9.36
C LYS A 17 -1.41 -8.19 8.20
N GLY A 18 -0.81 -7.53 7.22
CA GLY A 18 -0.13 -8.19 6.11
C GLY A 18 1.00 -9.10 6.59
N TRP A 19 1.89 -8.59 7.45
CA TRP A 19 2.97 -9.38 8.05
C TRP A 19 2.45 -10.49 8.96
N ALA A 20 1.45 -10.22 9.80
CA ALA A 20 0.87 -11.24 10.69
C ALA A 20 0.25 -12.39 9.88
N LYS A 21 -0.45 -12.09 8.77
CA LYS A 21 -0.95 -13.12 7.84
C LYS A 21 0.18 -13.93 7.21
N ALA A 22 1.26 -13.29 6.78
CA ALA A 22 2.43 -13.96 6.21
C ALA A 22 3.12 -14.88 7.23
N ILE A 23 3.22 -14.44 8.49
CA ILE A 23 3.76 -15.25 9.60
C ILE A 23 2.87 -16.48 9.85
N ARG A 24 1.55 -16.34 9.91
CA ARG A 24 0.61 -17.47 10.03
C ARG A 24 0.70 -18.47 8.88
N GLN A 25 1.07 -18.00 7.69
CA GLN A 25 1.30 -18.84 6.51
C GLN A 25 2.69 -19.50 6.50
N GLY A 26 3.50 -19.30 7.53
CA GLY A 26 4.86 -19.84 7.61
C GLY A 26 5.88 -19.18 6.68
N LYS A 27 5.55 -18.02 6.08
CA LYS A 27 6.44 -17.31 5.15
C LYS A 27 7.54 -16.52 5.86
N ALA A 28 7.38 -16.24 7.14
CA ALA A 28 8.34 -15.51 7.96
C ALA A 28 8.19 -15.86 9.44
N SER A 29 9.25 -15.56 10.22
CA SER A 29 9.25 -15.72 11.68
C SER A 29 9.70 -14.40 12.31
N HIS A 30 8.76 -13.51 12.56
CA HIS A 30 8.99 -12.21 13.19
C HIS A 30 8.09 -12.03 14.41
N THR A 31 8.55 -11.27 15.39
CA THR A 31 7.72 -10.78 16.49
C THR A 31 7.32 -9.35 16.19
N ILE A 32 6.02 -9.05 16.20
CA ILE A 32 5.49 -7.72 15.91
C ILE A 32 4.94 -7.11 17.18
N THR A 33 5.35 -5.87 17.48
CA THR A 33 4.77 -5.00 18.50
C THR A 33 4.17 -3.78 17.82
N ALA A 34 2.89 -3.51 18.10
CA ALA A 34 2.15 -2.40 17.52
C ALA A 34 1.82 -1.35 18.59
N THR A 35 1.98 -0.07 18.26
CA THR A 35 1.54 1.01 19.15
C THR A 35 0.45 1.89 18.53
N ALA A 36 -0.38 2.48 19.36
CA ALA A 36 -1.34 3.52 18.99
C ALA A 36 -1.67 4.42 20.17
N LYS A 37 -2.16 5.63 19.91
CA LYS A 37 -2.60 6.56 20.97
C LYS A 37 -3.77 6.05 21.81
N THR A 38 -4.59 5.14 21.27
CA THR A 38 -5.78 4.60 21.94
C THR A 38 -5.85 3.09 21.77
N THR A 39 -6.40 2.42 22.78
CA THR A 39 -6.54 0.96 22.80
C THR A 39 -7.50 0.42 21.74
N ALA A 40 -8.53 1.16 21.36
CA ALA A 40 -9.60 0.69 20.46
C ALA A 40 -9.10 0.12 19.11
N ARG A 41 -7.99 0.62 18.56
CA ARG A 41 -7.36 0.06 17.36
C ARG A 41 -6.50 -1.15 17.68
N LEU A 42 -5.80 -1.10 18.80
CA LEU A 42 -4.95 -2.18 19.29
C LEU A 42 -5.80 -3.40 19.66
N ASP A 43 -6.95 -3.20 20.30
CA ASP A 43 -7.89 -4.26 20.66
C ASP A 43 -8.38 -5.01 19.42
N LYS A 44 -8.69 -4.29 18.32
CA LYS A 44 -9.07 -4.91 17.04
C LYS A 44 -7.94 -5.76 16.45
N ILE A 45 -6.70 -5.24 16.46
CA ILE A 45 -5.53 -5.98 15.97
C ILE A 45 -5.32 -7.22 16.84
N LYS A 46 -5.36 -7.08 18.18
CA LYS A 46 -5.16 -8.17 19.12
C LYS A 46 -6.22 -9.26 19.01
N ALA A 47 -7.48 -8.87 18.76
CA ALA A 47 -8.58 -9.82 18.57
C ALA A 47 -8.41 -10.63 17.26
N GLU A 48 -7.94 -10.00 16.18
CA GLU A 48 -7.71 -10.65 14.89
C GLU A 48 -6.38 -11.44 14.87
N PHE A 49 -5.33 -10.90 15.53
CA PHE A 49 -3.96 -11.44 15.58
C PHE A 49 -3.45 -11.49 17.02
N PRO A 50 -3.83 -12.52 17.81
CA PRO A 50 -3.41 -12.67 19.21
C PRO A 50 -1.90 -12.73 19.42
N GLU A 51 -1.14 -13.13 18.39
CA GLU A 51 0.33 -13.18 18.40
C GLU A 51 1.01 -11.81 18.30
N VAL A 52 0.30 -10.76 17.85
CA VAL A 52 0.84 -9.40 17.82
C VAL A 52 0.80 -8.79 19.22
N ASN A 53 1.95 -8.28 19.68
CA ASN A 53 2.02 -7.51 20.91
C ASN A 53 1.46 -6.12 20.69
N VAL A 54 0.75 -5.59 21.67
CA VAL A 54 0.13 -4.26 21.56
C VAL A 54 0.35 -3.46 22.85
N THR A 55 0.68 -2.18 22.72
CA THR A 55 0.83 -1.25 23.84
C THR A 55 0.53 0.18 23.38
N THR A 56 0.21 1.07 24.31
CA THR A 56 0.10 2.52 24.06
C THR A 56 1.40 3.26 24.35
N ASP A 57 2.40 2.59 24.89
CA ASP A 57 3.70 3.14 25.26
C ASP A 57 4.73 2.91 24.13
N ASN A 58 5.10 3.98 23.42
CA ASN A 58 6.07 3.93 22.34
C ASN A 58 7.49 3.61 22.85
N VAL A 59 7.84 4.08 24.04
CA VAL A 59 9.17 3.88 24.65
C VAL A 59 9.36 2.42 25.01
N GLU A 60 8.38 1.83 25.70
CA GLU A 60 8.40 0.41 26.04
C GLU A 60 8.47 -0.47 24.76
N ALA A 61 7.63 -0.18 23.77
CA ALA A 61 7.58 -0.92 22.51
C ALA A 61 8.89 -0.86 21.72
N THR A 62 9.62 0.23 21.83
CA THR A 62 10.88 0.45 21.08
C THR A 62 12.06 -0.26 21.72
N ARG A 63 12.01 -0.56 23.02
CA ARG A 63 13.12 -1.25 23.71
C ARG A 63 13.39 -2.62 23.10
N GLY A 64 14.63 -2.82 22.65
CA GLY A 64 15.08 -4.07 22.06
C GLY A 64 14.49 -4.39 20.69
N ALA A 65 13.86 -3.41 20.02
CA ALA A 65 13.48 -3.53 18.62
C ALA A 65 14.73 -3.62 17.73
N GLU A 66 14.70 -4.54 16.77
CA GLU A 66 15.72 -4.65 15.72
C GLU A 66 15.34 -3.79 14.51
N LEU A 67 14.03 -3.58 14.33
CA LEU A 67 13.44 -2.79 13.26
C LEU A 67 12.30 -1.93 13.81
N LEU A 68 12.35 -0.65 13.55
CA LEU A 68 11.36 0.34 13.94
C LEU A 68 10.66 0.91 12.70
N ILE A 69 9.35 0.74 12.62
CA ILE A 69 8.53 1.28 11.53
C ILE A 69 7.76 2.50 12.04
N VAL A 70 8.08 3.67 11.52
CA VAL A 70 7.40 4.93 11.86
C VAL A 70 6.21 5.11 10.93
N ALA A 71 5.00 4.78 11.42
CA ALA A 71 3.76 4.76 10.66
C ALA A 71 2.72 5.78 11.16
N VAL A 72 3.20 6.87 11.73
CA VAL A 72 2.37 8.01 12.16
C VAL A 72 2.18 9.03 11.03
N LYS A 73 1.32 10.01 11.25
CA LYS A 73 1.14 11.11 10.30
C LYS A 73 2.40 11.96 10.20
N PRO A 74 2.70 12.58 9.03
CA PRO A 74 3.94 13.33 8.79
C PRO A 74 4.28 14.34 9.89
N TRP A 75 3.31 15.12 10.35
CA TRP A 75 3.49 16.13 11.40
C TRP A 75 3.73 15.58 12.81
N MET A 76 3.63 14.27 12.98
CA MET A 76 3.87 13.60 14.26
C MET A 76 5.25 12.92 14.32
N VAL A 77 5.93 12.79 13.19
CA VAL A 77 7.19 12.01 13.09
C VAL A 77 8.24 12.56 14.04
N GLU A 78 8.49 13.87 14.02
CA GLU A 78 9.48 14.51 14.89
C GLU A 78 9.21 14.24 16.37
N GLY A 79 7.96 14.44 16.82
CA GLY A 79 7.59 14.21 18.22
C GLY A 79 7.72 12.76 18.65
N VAL A 80 7.31 11.83 17.79
CA VAL A 80 7.43 10.39 18.09
C VAL A 80 8.89 9.94 18.08
N MET A 81 9.70 10.44 17.15
CA MET A 81 11.14 10.13 17.11
C MET A 81 11.89 10.69 18.31
N ALA A 82 11.54 11.90 18.76
CA ALA A 82 12.10 12.49 19.98
C ALA A 82 11.71 11.70 21.25
N GLU A 83 10.46 11.22 21.33
CA GLU A 83 9.96 10.39 22.44
C GLU A 83 10.77 9.10 22.63
N VAL A 84 11.20 8.48 21.54
CA VAL A 84 11.89 7.18 21.58
C VAL A 84 13.41 7.26 21.40
N ALA A 85 13.97 8.45 21.22
CA ALA A 85 15.38 8.67 20.86
C ALA A 85 16.36 7.94 21.78
N ASP A 86 16.16 8.03 23.09
CA ASP A 86 17.07 7.46 24.10
C ASP A 86 17.02 5.93 24.20
N VAL A 87 15.99 5.30 23.61
CA VAL A 87 15.78 3.85 23.71
C VAL A 87 15.98 3.11 22.39
N ILE A 88 16.16 3.83 21.29
CA ILE A 88 16.53 3.23 19.99
C ILE A 88 17.97 2.74 20.06
N ALA A 89 18.15 1.43 19.97
CA ALA A 89 19.51 0.87 19.91
C ALA A 89 20.26 1.37 18.66
N PRO A 90 21.60 1.59 18.74
CA PRO A 90 22.40 2.00 17.59
C PRO A 90 22.30 1.05 16.38
N THR A 91 22.04 -0.23 16.64
CA THR A 91 21.89 -1.28 15.62
C THR A 91 20.47 -1.38 15.05
N CYS A 92 19.48 -0.79 15.73
CA CYS A 92 18.09 -0.79 15.28
C CYS A 92 17.95 -0.01 13.97
N LYS A 93 17.33 -0.58 12.97
CA LYS A 93 17.03 0.11 11.71
C LYS A 93 15.69 0.83 11.82
N VAL A 94 15.62 2.04 11.27
CA VAL A 94 14.43 2.88 11.34
C VAL A 94 13.89 3.12 9.93
N ILE A 95 12.64 2.74 9.71
CA ILE A 95 11.95 2.89 8.43
C ILE A 95 10.74 3.81 8.64
N SER A 96 10.53 4.73 7.72
CA SER A 96 9.35 5.59 7.73
C SER A 96 8.41 5.26 6.58
N VAL A 97 7.11 5.23 6.87
CA VAL A 97 6.03 5.23 5.86
C VAL A 97 5.36 6.59 5.73
N ALA A 98 5.88 7.60 6.42
CA ALA A 98 5.34 8.97 6.35
C ALA A 98 5.85 9.67 5.09
N ALA A 99 4.91 10.10 4.26
CA ALA A 99 5.23 10.82 3.03
C ALA A 99 5.84 12.20 3.32
N SER A 100 6.80 12.61 2.48
CA SER A 100 7.37 13.97 2.47
C SER A 100 8.00 14.42 3.81
N VAL A 101 8.54 13.47 4.58
CA VAL A 101 9.24 13.76 5.84
C VAL A 101 10.66 13.21 5.73
N THR A 102 11.64 14.02 6.11
CA THR A 102 13.04 13.60 6.27
C THR A 102 13.42 13.70 7.74
N HIS A 103 14.17 12.73 8.24
CA HIS A 103 14.69 12.74 9.60
C HIS A 103 16.03 11.99 9.62
N PRO A 104 17.10 12.52 10.29
CA PRO A 104 18.46 11.97 10.21
C PRO A 104 18.58 10.52 10.72
N ARG A 105 17.66 10.08 11.58
CA ARG A 105 17.67 8.72 12.15
C ARG A 105 16.91 7.70 11.30
N ILE A 106 16.25 8.14 10.23
CA ILE A 106 15.52 7.23 9.33
C ILE A 106 16.48 6.70 8.27
N ASP A 107 16.65 5.40 8.22
CA ASP A 107 17.54 4.71 7.27
C ASP A 107 16.87 4.54 5.89
N VAL A 108 15.57 4.22 5.87
CA VAL A 108 14.84 3.91 4.63
C VAL A 108 13.43 4.54 4.67
N TYR A 109 13.03 5.09 3.54
CA TYR A 109 11.66 5.59 3.33
C TYR A 109 10.88 4.60 2.47
N THR A 110 9.67 4.29 2.89
CA THR A 110 8.79 3.39 2.14
C THR A 110 7.43 4.03 1.93
N MET A 111 6.81 3.72 0.81
CA MET A 111 5.47 4.19 0.48
C MET A 111 4.60 3.02 0.04
N PRO A 112 4.02 2.29 0.99
CA PRO A 112 3.06 1.24 0.73
C PRO A 112 1.66 1.81 0.43
N ASN A 113 0.80 0.98 -0.15
CA ASN A 113 -0.63 1.24 -0.21
C ASN A 113 -1.42 0.26 0.67
N ILE A 114 -2.70 0.52 0.87
CA ILE A 114 -3.55 -0.24 1.80
C ILE A 114 -3.72 -1.72 1.41
N ALA A 115 -3.51 -2.09 0.14
CA ALA A 115 -3.59 -3.47 -0.33
C ALA A 115 -2.48 -4.37 0.26
N ALA A 116 -1.48 -3.77 0.93
CA ALA A 116 -0.47 -4.46 1.71
C ALA A 116 -1.07 -5.39 2.78
N GLU A 117 -2.25 -5.06 3.34
CA GLU A 117 -3.00 -5.93 4.26
C GLU A 117 -3.32 -7.31 3.67
N PHE A 118 -3.42 -7.38 2.34
CA PHE A 118 -3.83 -8.58 1.61
C PHE A 118 -2.70 -9.20 0.78
N GLY A 119 -1.45 -8.75 0.97
CA GLY A 119 -0.30 -9.20 0.17
C GLY A 119 -0.33 -8.72 -1.29
N GLN A 120 -1.14 -7.70 -1.59
CA GLN A 120 -1.34 -7.11 -2.92
C GLN A 120 -0.89 -5.64 -2.98
N GLY A 121 -0.05 -5.23 -2.03
CA GLY A 121 0.49 -3.89 -1.99
C GLY A 121 1.45 -3.61 -3.14
N MET A 122 1.50 -2.35 -3.58
CA MET A 122 2.64 -1.80 -4.29
C MET A 122 3.42 -0.94 -3.31
N ILE A 123 4.67 -1.30 -3.06
CA ILE A 123 5.52 -0.65 -2.06
C ILE A 123 6.73 -0.04 -2.74
N PHE A 124 6.83 1.28 -2.71
CA PHE A 124 8.03 1.99 -3.16
C PHE A 124 9.00 2.11 -1.99
N VAL A 125 10.28 1.91 -2.28
CA VAL A 125 11.37 1.97 -1.28
C VAL A 125 12.44 2.90 -1.80
N LYS A 126 12.84 3.85 -0.96
CA LYS A 126 13.94 4.78 -1.22
C LYS A 126 14.92 4.76 -0.05
N THR A 127 16.20 4.66 -0.34
CA THR A 127 17.22 4.76 0.70
C THR A 127 17.44 6.20 1.11
N ASN A 128 17.86 6.39 2.35
CA ASN A 128 18.72 7.50 2.72
C ASN A 128 20.16 7.14 2.31
N ASP A 129 21.02 8.12 2.04
CA ASP A 129 22.40 7.91 1.58
C ASP A 129 23.27 7.07 2.55
N THR A 130 22.78 6.88 3.78
CA THR A 130 23.44 6.12 4.84
C THR A 130 23.02 4.65 4.94
N ALA A 131 22.00 4.22 4.22
CA ALA A 131 21.49 2.84 4.31
C ALA A 131 22.42 1.86 3.58
N SER A 132 22.86 0.81 4.28
CA SER A 132 23.65 -0.26 3.68
C SER A 132 22.82 -1.14 2.73
N ALA A 133 23.49 -1.82 1.79
CA ALA A 133 22.85 -2.80 0.90
C ALA A 133 22.12 -3.92 1.69
N GLU A 134 22.68 -4.32 2.83
CA GLU A 134 22.06 -5.31 3.72
C GLU A 134 20.76 -4.79 4.34
N THR A 135 20.73 -3.52 4.79
CA THR A 135 19.50 -2.87 5.28
C THR A 135 18.45 -2.81 4.19
N MET A 136 18.84 -2.47 2.96
CA MET A 136 17.92 -2.45 1.83
C MET A 136 17.33 -3.82 1.53
N GLN A 137 18.16 -4.86 1.50
CA GLN A 137 17.67 -6.21 1.24
C GLN A 137 16.70 -6.68 2.32
N MET A 138 17.02 -6.43 3.60
CA MET A 138 16.13 -6.74 4.72
C MET A 138 14.76 -6.04 4.57
N VAL A 139 14.74 -4.78 4.14
CA VAL A 139 13.49 -4.02 3.90
C VAL A 139 12.72 -4.61 2.73
N ILE A 140 13.40 -4.90 1.62
CA ILE A 140 12.78 -5.53 0.44
C ILE A 140 12.14 -6.87 0.83
N ASP A 141 12.86 -7.73 1.53
CA ASP A 141 12.37 -9.04 1.96
C ASP A 141 11.14 -8.92 2.87
N LEU A 142 11.19 -8.02 3.85
CA LEU A 142 10.07 -7.79 4.75
C LEU A 142 8.82 -7.29 4.02
N TYR A 143 8.98 -6.28 3.16
CA TYR A 143 7.83 -5.69 2.47
C TYR A 143 7.31 -6.57 1.32
N SER A 144 8.14 -7.47 0.77
CA SER A 144 7.70 -8.47 -0.21
C SER A 144 6.66 -9.45 0.35
N LEU A 145 6.58 -9.61 1.68
CA LEU A 145 5.48 -10.33 2.34
C LEU A 145 4.12 -9.63 2.17
N CYS A 146 4.14 -8.34 1.86
CA CYS A 146 2.94 -7.50 1.74
C CYS A 146 2.59 -7.12 0.28
N GLY A 147 3.42 -7.49 -0.70
CA GLY A 147 3.18 -7.19 -2.12
C GLY A 147 4.44 -7.03 -2.96
N LYS A 148 4.32 -6.32 -4.07
CA LYS A 148 5.44 -6.02 -4.98
C LYS A 148 6.23 -4.83 -4.43
N VAL A 149 7.57 -4.96 -4.38
CA VAL A 149 8.47 -3.90 -3.92
C VAL A 149 9.25 -3.33 -5.11
N MET A 150 9.37 -2.02 -5.16
CA MET A 150 10.15 -1.31 -6.17
C MET A 150 11.08 -0.29 -5.51
N VAL A 151 12.37 -0.42 -5.76
CA VAL A 151 13.36 0.58 -5.34
C VAL A 151 13.34 1.73 -6.33
N VAL A 152 13.22 2.95 -5.83
CA VAL A 152 12.96 4.16 -6.63
C VAL A 152 13.75 5.36 -6.11
N ASP A 153 13.92 6.37 -6.96
CA ASP A 153 14.35 7.70 -6.55
C ASP A 153 13.19 8.56 -6.02
N GLU A 154 13.49 9.78 -5.56
CA GLU A 154 12.50 10.73 -5.01
C GLU A 154 11.40 11.08 -6.03
N ARG A 155 11.79 11.33 -7.28
CA ARG A 155 10.86 11.70 -8.34
C ARG A 155 9.91 10.55 -8.66
N GLN A 156 10.44 9.34 -8.76
CA GLN A 156 9.68 8.12 -9.01
C GLN A 156 8.76 7.78 -7.83
N MET A 157 9.21 8.01 -6.58
CA MET A 157 8.38 7.78 -5.39
C MET A 157 7.14 8.66 -5.39
N ASN A 158 7.27 9.94 -5.71
CA ASN A 158 6.14 10.86 -5.77
C ASN A 158 5.14 10.48 -6.87
N ALA A 159 5.64 10.19 -8.08
CA ALA A 159 4.79 9.74 -9.19
C ALA A 159 4.12 8.38 -8.88
N GLY A 160 4.89 7.44 -8.31
CA GLY A 160 4.40 6.12 -7.90
C GLY A 160 3.31 6.21 -6.84
N ASN A 161 3.43 7.14 -5.88
CA ASN A 161 2.38 7.37 -4.88
C ASN A 161 1.07 7.82 -5.53
N MET A 162 1.12 8.70 -6.53
CA MET A 162 -0.10 9.10 -7.24
C MET A 162 -0.73 7.92 -7.98
N LEU A 163 0.11 7.09 -8.60
CA LEU A 163 -0.36 5.96 -9.40
C LEU A 163 -0.83 4.77 -8.55
N ALA A 164 -0.15 4.43 -7.45
CA ALA A 164 -0.44 3.26 -6.65
C ALA A 164 -1.03 3.58 -5.26
N GLY A 165 -0.54 4.61 -4.56
CA GLY A 165 -1.08 5.03 -3.27
C GLY A 165 -2.48 5.60 -3.40
N CYS A 166 -2.63 6.65 -4.21
CA CYS A 166 -3.92 7.28 -4.52
C CYS A 166 -4.73 6.46 -5.54
N GLY A 167 -4.06 5.79 -6.47
CA GLY A 167 -4.65 5.01 -7.56
C GLY A 167 -5.62 3.94 -7.09
N ILE A 168 -5.41 3.33 -5.92
CA ILE A 168 -6.38 2.41 -5.29
C ILE A 168 -7.78 3.04 -5.21
N ALA A 169 -7.87 4.30 -4.78
CA ALA A 169 -9.14 5.01 -4.68
C ALA A 169 -9.76 5.28 -6.06
N TYR A 170 -8.92 5.55 -7.06
CA TYR A 170 -9.39 5.82 -8.43
C TYR A 170 -9.92 4.55 -9.09
N VAL A 171 -9.25 3.41 -8.88
CA VAL A 171 -9.76 2.09 -9.33
C VAL A 171 -11.08 1.75 -8.63
N MET A 172 -11.19 1.97 -7.31
CA MET A 172 -12.45 1.78 -6.57
C MET A 172 -13.56 2.69 -7.10
N ARG A 173 -13.26 3.93 -7.51
CA ARG A 173 -14.22 4.83 -8.15
C ARG A 173 -14.69 4.30 -9.50
N MET A 174 -13.79 3.72 -10.31
CA MET A 174 -14.17 3.08 -11.57
C MET A 174 -15.06 1.85 -11.34
N ILE A 175 -14.72 0.99 -10.37
CA ILE A 175 -15.59 -0.13 -9.99
C ILE A 175 -16.98 0.38 -9.61
N ARG A 176 -17.06 1.47 -8.84
CA ARG A 176 -18.34 2.08 -8.45
C ARG A 176 -19.14 2.57 -9.66
N ALA A 177 -18.51 3.23 -10.63
CA ALA A 177 -19.16 3.68 -11.86
C ALA A 177 -19.69 2.49 -12.69
N MET A 178 -18.90 1.42 -12.82
CA MET A 178 -19.35 0.19 -13.49
C MET A 178 -20.53 -0.44 -12.75
N MET A 179 -20.55 -0.43 -11.42
CA MET A 179 -21.70 -0.89 -10.63
C MET A 179 -22.96 -0.07 -10.91
N GLU A 180 -22.83 1.25 -10.98
CA GLU A 180 -23.96 2.16 -11.28
C GLU A 180 -24.54 1.87 -12.66
N GLY A 181 -23.70 1.73 -13.69
CA GLY A 181 -24.13 1.32 -15.02
C GLY A 181 -24.78 -0.08 -15.05
N GLY A 182 -24.21 -1.04 -14.29
CA GLY A 182 -24.80 -2.36 -14.14
C GLY A 182 -26.21 -2.33 -13.53
N VAL A 183 -26.41 -1.47 -12.52
CA VAL A 183 -27.72 -1.28 -11.89
C VAL A 183 -28.72 -0.63 -12.86
N GLU A 184 -28.28 0.37 -13.62
CA GLU A 184 -29.11 1.01 -14.66
C GLU A 184 -29.54 0.00 -15.75
N MET A 185 -28.69 -0.99 -16.06
CA MET A 185 -29.01 -2.09 -16.97
C MET A 185 -29.86 -3.21 -16.34
N GLY A 186 -30.30 -3.08 -15.08
CA GLY A 186 -31.18 -4.00 -14.40
C GLY A 186 -30.52 -5.06 -13.51
N LEU A 187 -29.24 -4.97 -13.23
CA LEU A 187 -28.55 -5.86 -12.27
C LEU A 187 -28.80 -5.41 -10.82
N TYR A 188 -28.86 -6.37 -9.90
CA TYR A 188 -28.81 -6.03 -8.49
C TYR A 188 -27.42 -5.48 -8.09
N PRO A 189 -27.34 -4.52 -7.15
CA PRO A 189 -26.07 -3.85 -6.80
C PRO A 189 -24.93 -4.79 -6.39
N ASN A 190 -25.21 -5.84 -5.63
CA ASN A 190 -24.22 -6.85 -5.22
C ASN A 190 -23.71 -7.67 -6.42
N VAL A 191 -24.58 -8.03 -7.36
CA VAL A 191 -24.22 -8.75 -8.59
C VAL A 191 -23.38 -7.86 -9.50
N ALA A 192 -23.80 -6.61 -9.71
CA ALA A 192 -23.03 -5.63 -10.48
C ALA A 192 -21.62 -5.41 -9.90
N LYS A 193 -21.50 -5.37 -8.56
CA LYS A 193 -20.20 -5.27 -7.87
C LYS A 193 -19.31 -6.48 -8.17
N GLU A 194 -19.83 -7.68 -8.02
CA GLU A 194 -19.08 -8.92 -8.23
C GLU A 194 -18.57 -9.01 -9.69
N ILE A 195 -19.45 -8.74 -10.66
CA ILE A 195 -19.10 -8.75 -12.08
C ILE A 195 -18.02 -7.69 -12.39
N ALA A 196 -18.19 -6.45 -11.91
CA ALA A 196 -17.23 -5.38 -12.16
C ALA A 196 -15.85 -5.69 -11.57
N MET A 197 -15.80 -6.21 -10.34
CA MET A 197 -14.54 -6.61 -9.71
C MET A 197 -13.86 -7.74 -10.48
N GLN A 198 -14.61 -8.78 -10.89
CA GLN A 198 -14.05 -9.90 -11.64
C GLN A 198 -13.56 -9.48 -13.03
N ALA A 199 -14.27 -8.58 -13.71
CA ALA A 199 -13.82 -8.03 -15.00
C ALA A 199 -12.50 -7.27 -14.87
N MET A 200 -12.35 -6.42 -13.83
CA MET A 200 -11.09 -5.71 -13.59
C MET A 200 -9.94 -6.66 -13.25
N GLN A 201 -10.18 -7.63 -12.39
CA GLN A 201 -9.16 -8.63 -12.05
C GLN A 201 -8.74 -9.44 -13.29
N GLY A 202 -9.70 -9.84 -14.11
CA GLY A 202 -9.43 -10.53 -15.38
C GLY A 202 -8.58 -9.69 -16.34
N ALA A 203 -8.89 -8.40 -16.48
CA ALA A 203 -8.11 -7.50 -17.33
C ALA A 203 -6.65 -7.36 -16.85
N VAL A 204 -6.42 -7.24 -15.54
CA VAL A 204 -5.07 -7.21 -14.96
C VAL A 204 -4.35 -8.53 -15.25
N THR A 205 -5.00 -9.66 -15.01
CA THR A 205 -4.42 -10.99 -15.26
C THR A 205 -4.05 -11.18 -16.74
N VAL A 206 -4.89 -10.74 -17.68
CA VAL A 206 -4.57 -10.81 -19.11
C VAL A 206 -3.30 -10.04 -19.43
N LEU A 207 -3.13 -8.84 -18.89
CA LEU A 207 -1.92 -8.04 -19.11
C LEU A 207 -0.68 -8.67 -18.46
N GLU A 208 -0.81 -9.21 -17.25
CA GLU A 208 0.31 -9.86 -16.53
C GLU A 208 0.78 -11.14 -17.25
N GLU A 209 -0.15 -12.01 -17.65
CA GLU A 209 0.16 -13.29 -18.29
C GLU A 209 0.65 -13.15 -19.72
N THR A 210 0.16 -12.14 -20.45
CA THR A 210 0.54 -11.96 -21.87
C THR A 210 1.69 -11.00 -22.09
N GLY A 211 1.96 -10.09 -21.14
CA GLY A 211 2.92 -9.00 -21.29
C GLY A 211 2.56 -7.98 -22.38
N LEU A 212 1.33 -8.03 -22.91
CA LEU A 212 0.91 -7.13 -23.99
C LEU A 212 0.77 -5.69 -23.50
N HIS A 213 1.01 -4.76 -24.42
CA HIS A 213 0.60 -3.38 -24.22
C HIS A 213 -0.94 -3.30 -24.09
N PRO A 214 -1.50 -2.47 -23.18
CA PRO A 214 -2.95 -2.38 -22.98
C PRO A 214 -3.76 -2.21 -24.27
N GLU A 215 -3.34 -1.36 -25.20
CA GLU A 215 -4.04 -1.17 -26.47
C GLU A 215 -4.08 -2.45 -27.32
N ALA A 216 -2.96 -3.20 -27.38
CA ALA A 216 -2.93 -4.46 -28.10
C ALA A 216 -3.82 -5.54 -27.44
N ALA A 217 -4.00 -5.49 -26.13
CA ALA A 217 -4.95 -6.35 -25.42
C ALA A 217 -6.40 -5.93 -25.68
N ILE A 218 -6.69 -4.64 -25.76
CA ILE A 218 -8.00 -4.09 -26.13
C ILE A 218 -8.39 -4.53 -27.54
N ASP A 219 -7.48 -4.48 -28.52
CA ASP A 219 -7.76 -4.93 -29.88
C ASP A 219 -8.18 -6.41 -29.94
N LYS A 220 -7.64 -7.25 -29.08
CA LYS A 220 -8.03 -8.68 -29.02
C LYS A 220 -9.46 -8.92 -28.57
N VAL A 221 -10.03 -8.01 -27.78
CA VAL A 221 -11.41 -8.12 -27.28
C VAL A 221 -12.39 -7.20 -28.02
N THR A 222 -11.93 -6.57 -29.11
CA THR A 222 -12.71 -5.65 -29.96
C THR A 222 -12.94 -6.29 -31.32
N THR A 223 -14.19 -6.44 -31.71
CA THR A 223 -14.56 -6.99 -33.03
C THR A 223 -15.26 -5.95 -33.88
N ALA A 224 -15.18 -6.08 -35.21
CA ALA A 224 -15.82 -5.15 -36.14
C ALA A 224 -17.34 -5.07 -35.87
N GLY A 225 -17.86 -3.87 -35.60
CA GLY A 225 -19.25 -3.62 -35.28
C GLY A 225 -19.70 -4.12 -33.91
N GLY A 226 -18.78 -4.63 -33.08
CA GLY A 226 -19.05 -5.22 -31.77
C GLY A 226 -19.51 -4.21 -30.71
N LEU A 227 -19.94 -4.72 -29.56
CA LEU A 227 -20.39 -3.89 -28.44
C LEU A 227 -19.23 -3.18 -27.76
N THR A 228 -18.07 -3.84 -27.64
CA THR A 228 -16.90 -3.32 -26.95
C THR A 228 -16.40 -2.03 -27.58
N ILE A 229 -16.25 -1.99 -28.93
CA ILE A 229 -15.76 -0.77 -29.61
C ILE A 229 -16.72 0.41 -29.44
N ARG A 230 -18.02 0.17 -29.44
CA ARG A 230 -19.02 1.24 -29.19
C ARG A 230 -18.86 1.83 -27.80
N GLY A 231 -18.68 1.00 -26.77
CA GLY A 231 -18.44 1.46 -25.41
C GLY A 231 -17.13 2.19 -25.25
N LEU A 232 -16.05 1.74 -25.90
CA LEU A 232 -14.75 2.43 -25.90
C LEU A 232 -14.83 3.82 -26.53
N ASN A 233 -15.52 3.94 -27.68
CA ASN A 233 -15.73 5.22 -28.33
C ASN A 233 -16.52 6.22 -27.44
N GLU A 234 -17.51 5.74 -26.69
CA GLU A 234 -18.22 6.61 -25.72
C GLU A 234 -17.33 7.05 -24.56
N LEU A 235 -16.41 6.20 -24.06
CA LEU A 235 -15.42 6.59 -23.07
C LEU A 235 -14.47 7.68 -23.61
N ASP A 236 -14.06 7.56 -24.88
CA ASP A 236 -13.19 8.54 -25.53
C ASP A 236 -13.92 9.88 -25.75
N HIS A 237 -15.19 9.84 -26.23
CA HIS A 237 -16.03 11.04 -26.36
C HIS A 237 -16.25 11.75 -25.02
N ALA A 238 -16.39 10.98 -23.93
CA ALA A 238 -16.49 11.51 -22.57
C ALA A 238 -15.17 12.07 -22.01
N GLY A 239 -14.05 11.90 -22.71
CA GLY A 239 -12.74 12.39 -22.30
C GLY A 239 -12.10 11.58 -21.17
N PHE A 240 -12.36 10.28 -21.11
CA PHE A 240 -11.89 9.37 -20.06
C PHE A 240 -10.37 9.48 -19.84
N ASN A 241 -9.56 9.35 -20.89
CA ASN A 241 -8.11 9.41 -20.79
C ASN A 241 -7.63 10.74 -20.17
N SER A 242 -8.21 11.87 -20.61
CA SER A 242 -7.90 13.19 -20.05
C SER A 242 -8.30 13.30 -18.58
N ALA A 243 -9.44 12.73 -18.19
CA ALA A 243 -9.91 12.76 -16.81
C ALA A 243 -8.95 11.98 -15.87
N VAL A 244 -8.54 10.77 -16.27
CA VAL A 244 -7.59 9.95 -15.51
C VAL A 244 -6.23 10.63 -15.37
N ILE A 245 -5.66 11.14 -16.47
CA ILE A 245 -4.37 11.84 -16.45
C ILE A 245 -4.42 13.08 -15.53
N ARG A 246 -5.47 13.89 -15.62
CA ARG A 246 -5.64 15.07 -14.75
C ARG A 246 -5.81 14.68 -13.29
N CYS A 247 -6.54 13.60 -13.01
CA CYS A 247 -6.73 13.09 -11.68
C CYS A 247 -5.39 12.71 -11.01
N LEU A 248 -4.55 11.97 -11.72
CA LEU A 248 -3.21 11.59 -11.25
C LEU A 248 -2.31 12.83 -11.04
N LYS A 249 -2.32 13.78 -11.98
CA LYS A 249 -1.50 14.99 -11.89
C LYS A 249 -1.95 15.96 -10.79
N ALA A 250 -3.21 15.96 -10.40
CA ALA A 250 -3.76 16.84 -9.38
C ALA A 250 -3.12 16.65 -7.99
N GLY A 251 -2.57 15.48 -7.70
CA GLY A 251 -1.89 15.19 -6.45
C GLY A 251 -0.39 15.52 -6.41
N LEU A 252 0.20 15.95 -7.54
CA LEU A 252 1.63 16.28 -7.68
C LEU A 252 1.93 17.76 -7.37
N LYS A 253 1.27 18.37 -6.40
CA LYS A 253 1.52 19.77 -6.01
C LYS A 253 2.72 19.89 -5.09
#